data_f08732057b4dbda1392ba0b5f7fe5f25
#
_entry.id   f08732057b4dbda1392ba0b5f7fe5f25
#
_cell.length_a   1.000
_cell.length_b   1.000
_cell.length_c   1.000
_cell.angle_alpha   90.00
_cell.angle_beta   90.00
_cell.angle_gamma   90.00
#
_symmetry.space_group_name_H-M   'P 1'
#
loop_
_entity.id
_entity.type
_entity.pdbx_description
1 polymer ?
#
loop_
_entity_poly.entity_id
_entity_poly.type
_entity_poly.pdbx_seq_one_letter_code
_entity_poly.pdbx_strand_id
1 'polypeptide(L)'
;MYEDDRALAFRDINPKAPVHILVIPKKEIANVAEAASADEPLLGHLLTVAATVARQEGIDDTGYRLVINKGPDAGESVPHLHVHLFGGRSLAWPPG
;
A
#
# COMPACT_ATOMS: atom_id res chain seq x y z
N MET A 1 13.86 0.24 -2.85
CA MET A 1 13.45 0.28 -1.44
C MET A 1 13.13 -1.11 -0.88
N TYR A 2 12.17 -1.81 -1.42
CA TYR A 2 11.90 -3.21 -1.07
C TYR A 2 11.49 -3.96 -2.33
N GLU A 3 12.00 -5.16 -2.48
CA GLU A 3 11.61 -6.04 -3.59
C GLU A 3 11.84 -7.49 -3.21
N ASP A 4 10.88 -8.35 -3.55
CA ASP A 4 11.04 -9.80 -3.52
C ASP A 4 10.44 -10.39 -4.80
N ASP A 5 10.27 -11.71 -4.86
CA ASP A 5 9.76 -12.39 -6.07
C ASP A 5 8.28 -12.08 -6.36
N ARG A 6 7.53 -11.55 -5.39
CA ARG A 6 6.09 -11.32 -5.52
C ARG A 6 5.68 -9.85 -5.40
N ALA A 7 6.50 -9.01 -4.77
CA ALA A 7 6.10 -7.64 -4.43
C ALA A 7 7.23 -6.64 -4.61
N LEU A 8 6.84 -5.39 -4.78
CA LEU A 8 7.75 -4.24 -4.90
C LEU A 8 7.18 -3.09 -4.08
N ALA A 9 8.03 -2.37 -3.37
CA ALA A 9 7.64 -1.15 -2.66
C ALA A 9 8.55 0.01 -3.08
N PHE A 10 7.95 1.18 -3.30
CA PHE A 10 8.67 2.38 -3.72
C PHE A 10 7.95 3.64 -3.25
N ARG A 11 8.68 4.76 -3.18
CA ARG A 11 8.10 6.03 -2.74
C ARG A 11 7.22 6.62 -3.83
N ASP A 12 6.07 7.19 -3.41
CA ASP A 12 5.21 7.94 -4.31
C ASP A 12 5.94 9.23 -4.71
N ILE A 13 5.92 9.56 -6.00
CA ILE A 13 6.56 10.77 -6.53
C ILE A 13 5.82 12.05 -6.15
N ASN A 14 4.54 11.94 -5.75
CA ASN A 14 3.73 13.05 -5.26
C ASN A 14 3.26 12.73 -3.84
N PRO A 15 4.16 12.71 -2.84
CA PRO A 15 3.81 12.24 -1.51
C PRO A 15 2.76 13.13 -0.84
N LYS A 16 1.80 12.50 -0.18
CA LYS A 16 0.75 13.15 0.57
C LYS A 16 1.02 13.15 2.08
N ALA A 17 2.15 12.57 2.48
CA ALA A 17 2.64 12.53 3.86
C ALA A 17 4.16 12.44 3.82
N PRO A 18 4.88 12.73 4.94
CA PRO A 18 6.34 12.61 4.97
C PRO A 18 6.83 11.21 4.57
N VAL A 19 6.07 10.17 4.93
CA VAL A 19 6.27 8.82 4.40
C VAL A 19 5.03 8.47 3.60
N HIS A 20 5.19 8.27 2.29
CA HIS A 20 4.13 7.82 1.39
C HIS A 20 4.73 6.83 0.41
N ILE A 21 4.44 5.57 0.64
CA ILE A 21 5.04 4.45 -0.09
C ILE A 21 3.92 3.63 -0.70
N LEU A 22 4.18 3.10 -1.90
CA LEU A 22 3.28 2.20 -2.60
C LEU A 22 3.84 0.80 -2.54
N VAL A 23 2.99 -0.17 -2.19
CA VAL A 23 3.33 -1.59 -2.22
C VAL A 23 2.47 -2.24 -3.28
N ILE A 24 3.10 -2.86 -4.26
CA ILE A 24 2.41 -3.48 -5.39
C ILE A 24 2.79 -4.94 -5.54
N PRO A 25 1.86 -5.79 -6.03
CA PRO A 25 2.22 -7.14 -6.47
C PRO A 25 2.90 -7.07 -7.84
N LYS A 26 3.81 -7.99 -8.11
CA LYS A 26 4.40 -8.14 -9.46
C LYS A 26 3.39 -8.76 -10.42
N LYS A 27 2.46 -9.58 -9.91
CA LYS A 27 1.35 -10.11 -10.71
C LYS A 27 0.41 -8.96 -11.10
N GLU A 28 -0.07 -8.95 -12.33
CA GLU A 28 -1.02 -7.96 -12.80
C GLU A 28 -2.41 -8.24 -12.25
N ILE A 29 -2.84 -7.41 -11.30
CA ILE A 29 -4.19 -7.40 -10.73
C ILE A 29 -4.63 -5.94 -10.77
N ALA A 30 -5.77 -5.66 -11.42
CA ALA A 30 -6.19 -4.28 -11.64
C ALA A 30 -6.53 -3.56 -10.32
N ASN A 31 -7.27 -4.23 -9.44
CA ASN A 31 -7.63 -3.72 -8.12
C ASN A 31 -8.00 -4.89 -7.19
N VAL A 32 -8.26 -4.59 -5.93
CA VAL A 32 -8.53 -5.62 -4.91
C VAL A 32 -9.77 -6.46 -5.26
N ALA A 33 -10.77 -5.90 -5.94
CA ALA A 33 -11.98 -6.61 -6.29
C ALA A 33 -11.76 -7.64 -7.42
N GLU A 34 -10.71 -7.46 -8.22
CA GLU A 34 -10.35 -8.37 -9.32
C GLU A 34 -9.47 -9.52 -8.84
N ALA A 35 -9.03 -9.51 -7.59
CA ALA A 35 -8.24 -10.60 -7.04
C ALA A 35 -9.12 -11.84 -6.85
N ALA A 36 -8.56 -13.01 -7.15
CA ALA A 36 -9.22 -14.29 -6.93
C ALA A 36 -8.90 -14.84 -5.55
N SER A 37 -9.65 -15.86 -5.09
CA SER A 37 -9.37 -16.49 -3.80
C SER A 37 -7.97 -17.11 -3.76
N ALA A 38 -7.45 -17.57 -4.90
CA ALA A 38 -6.07 -18.08 -5.00
C ALA A 38 -5.02 -16.99 -4.75
N ASP A 39 -5.39 -15.72 -4.83
CA ASP A 39 -4.49 -14.59 -4.57
C ASP A 39 -4.44 -14.20 -3.08
N GLU A 40 -5.18 -14.86 -2.21
CA GLU A 40 -5.19 -14.49 -0.78
C GLU A 40 -3.78 -14.50 -0.16
N PRO A 41 -2.91 -15.49 -0.42
CA PRO A 41 -1.54 -15.42 0.10
C PRO A 41 -0.78 -14.20 -0.40
N LEU A 42 -0.98 -13.80 -1.65
CA LEU A 42 -0.34 -12.62 -2.23
C LEU A 42 -0.85 -11.34 -1.56
N LEU A 43 -2.18 -11.23 -1.37
CA LEU A 43 -2.77 -10.06 -0.71
C LEU A 43 -2.25 -9.91 0.72
N GLY A 44 -2.20 -10.99 1.49
CA GLY A 44 -1.62 -11.01 2.82
C GLY A 44 -0.14 -10.61 2.80
N HIS A 45 0.59 -11.07 1.79
CA HIS A 45 2.00 -10.73 1.62
C HIS A 45 2.19 -9.22 1.42
N LEU A 46 1.32 -8.56 0.64
CA LEU A 46 1.41 -7.11 0.46
C LEU A 46 1.30 -6.36 1.80
N LEU A 47 0.39 -6.80 2.67
CA LEU A 47 0.23 -6.18 3.99
C LEU A 47 1.46 -6.44 4.87
N THR A 48 2.02 -7.64 4.82
CA THR A 48 3.25 -7.97 5.56
C THR A 48 4.42 -7.14 5.06
N VAL A 49 4.55 -6.96 3.74
CA VAL A 49 5.59 -6.10 3.16
C VAL A 49 5.42 -4.66 3.63
N ALA A 50 4.18 -4.15 3.64
CA ALA A 50 3.91 -2.80 4.12
C ALA A 50 4.37 -2.63 5.58
N ALA A 51 4.08 -3.60 6.45
CA ALA A 51 4.52 -3.57 7.84
C ALA A 51 6.06 -3.59 7.95
N THR A 52 6.72 -4.40 7.12
CA THR A 52 8.18 -4.47 7.09
C THR A 52 8.79 -3.12 6.67
N VAL A 53 8.24 -2.50 5.63
CA VAL A 53 8.70 -1.20 5.14
C VAL A 53 8.45 -0.11 6.19
N ALA A 54 7.32 -0.17 6.88
CA ALA A 54 7.02 0.79 7.97
C ALA A 54 8.09 0.71 9.07
N ARG A 55 8.54 -0.49 9.43
CA ARG A 55 9.63 -0.64 10.39
C ARG A 55 10.94 -0.06 9.85
N GLN A 56 11.24 -0.32 8.58
CA GLN A 56 12.45 0.23 7.95
C GLN A 56 12.44 1.77 7.93
N GLU A 57 11.26 2.37 7.76
CA GLU A 57 11.08 3.82 7.76
C GLU A 57 10.98 4.41 9.15
N GLY A 58 10.95 3.60 10.19
CA GLY A 58 10.91 4.07 11.57
C GLY A 58 9.57 4.64 12.00
N ILE A 59 8.48 4.27 11.35
CA ILE A 59 7.14 4.79 11.65
C ILE A 59 6.22 3.78 12.34
N ASP A 60 6.72 2.61 12.70
CA ASP A 60 5.91 1.58 13.33
C ASP A 60 5.46 1.98 14.74
N ASP A 61 6.30 2.68 15.52
CA ASP A 61 5.95 3.11 16.88
C ASP A 61 4.94 4.27 16.87
N THR A 62 5.15 5.27 16.02
CA THR A 62 4.24 6.43 15.95
C THR A 62 2.96 6.10 15.21
N GLY A 63 3.02 5.12 14.32
CA GLY A 63 1.85 4.63 13.62
C GLY A 63 1.80 5.01 12.15
N TYR A 64 1.01 4.24 11.42
CA TYR A 64 0.84 4.42 9.98
C TYR A 64 -0.54 3.96 9.55
N ARG A 65 -0.91 4.30 8.33
CA ARG A 65 -2.19 3.89 7.74
C ARG A 65 -1.95 3.22 6.40
N LEU A 66 -2.68 2.15 6.16
CA LEU A 66 -2.70 1.49 4.86
C LEU A 66 -4.02 1.81 4.17
N VAL A 67 -3.94 2.17 2.89
CA VAL A 67 -5.12 2.52 2.10
C VAL A 67 -5.09 1.74 0.79
N ILE A 68 -6.23 1.12 0.47
CA ILE A 68 -6.43 0.43 -0.80
C ILE A 68 -7.69 1.04 -1.43
N ASN A 69 -7.53 1.65 -2.59
CA ASN A 69 -8.63 2.31 -3.30
C ASN A 69 -9.19 1.41 -4.40
N LYS A 70 -10.52 1.38 -4.51
CA LYS A 70 -11.20 0.68 -5.61
C LYS A 70 -12.36 1.52 -6.08
N GLY A 71 -12.37 1.84 -7.35
CA GLY A 71 -13.47 2.51 -8.00
C GLY A 71 -13.44 4.03 -7.94
N PRO A 72 -14.38 4.69 -8.66
CA PRO A 72 -14.35 6.15 -8.81
C PRO A 72 -14.58 6.92 -7.51
N ASP A 73 -15.43 6.41 -6.62
CA ASP A 73 -15.69 7.09 -5.35
C ASP A 73 -14.47 7.07 -4.42
N ALA A 74 -13.57 6.10 -4.60
CA ALA A 74 -12.33 6.03 -3.83
C ALA A 74 -11.19 6.80 -4.51
N GLY A 75 -11.40 7.28 -5.74
CA GLY A 75 -10.35 7.98 -6.49
C GLY A 75 -9.33 7.05 -7.13
N GLU A 76 -9.72 5.82 -7.43
CA GLU A 76 -8.84 4.89 -8.13
C GLU A 76 -8.48 5.46 -9.52
N SER A 77 -7.18 5.64 -9.79
CA SER A 77 -6.71 6.23 -11.05
C SER A 77 -5.77 5.31 -11.82
N VAL A 78 -5.08 4.41 -11.17
CA VAL A 78 -4.11 3.49 -11.80
C VAL A 78 -4.66 2.07 -11.70
N PRO A 79 -4.89 1.38 -12.85
CA PRO A 79 -5.46 0.03 -12.85
C PRO A 79 -4.40 -1.05 -12.58
N HIS A 80 -3.67 -0.88 -11.51
CA HIS A 80 -2.73 -1.86 -10.98
C HIS A 80 -2.83 -1.79 -9.46
N LEU A 81 -3.19 -2.90 -8.82
CA LEU A 81 -3.39 -2.97 -7.38
C LEU A 81 -2.21 -2.37 -6.64
N HIS A 82 -2.49 -1.46 -5.71
CA HIS A 82 -1.45 -0.88 -4.87
C HIS A 82 -2.00 -0.56 -3.49
N VAL A 83 -1.14 -0.74 -2.50
CA VAL A 83 -1.42 -0.41 -1.11
C VAL A 83 -0.62 0.84 -0.78
N HIS A 84 -1.31 1.92 -0.40
CA HIS A 84 -0.64 3.11 0.11
C HIS A 84 -0.24 2.89 1.56
N LEU A 85 0.98 3.25 1.89
CA LEU A 85 1.49 3.34 3.26
C LEU A 85 1.74 4.80 3.57
N PHE A 86 1.00 5.36 4.51
CA PHE A 86 1.14 6.75 4.96
C PHE A 86 1.62 6.82 6.40
N GLY A 87 2.59 7.67 6.67
CA GLY A 87 3.06 7.89 8.02
C GLY A 87 3.94 9.14 8.13
N GLY A 88 4.53 9.33 9.28
CA GLY A 88 5.43 10.45 9.54
C GLY A 88 4.72 11.71 10.01
N ARG A 89 3.40 11.67 10.16
CA ARG A 89 2.59 12.74 10.75
C ARG A 89 1.26 12.15 11.24
N SER A 90 0.54 12.92 12.04
CA SER A 90 -0.81 12.54 12.44
C SER A 90 -1.74 12.54 11.22
N LEU A 91 -2.57 11.52 11.11
CA LEU A 91 -3.53 11.35 10.04
C LEU A 91 -4.94 11.49 10.61
N ALA A 92 -5.77 12.29 9.95
CA ALA A 92 -7.09 12.62 10.45
C ALA A 92 -8.06 11.44 10.38
N TRP A 93 -9.07 11.52 11.21
CA TRP A 93 -10.21 10.61 11.19
C TRP A 93 -11.50 11.41 11.16
N PRO A 94 -12.51 11.08 10.32
CA PRO A 94 -12.53 9.94 9.40
C PRO A 94 -11.50 10.06 8.27
N PRO A 95 -11.17 8.92 7.60
CA PRO A 95 -10.06 8.88 6.63
C PRO A 95 -10.37 9.53 5.27
N GLY A 96 -11.53 10.04 5.08
CA GLY A 96 -11.89 10.69 3.81
C GLY A 96 -12.96 11.72 3.93
#